data_03cd9364b7fcf89ecfa326c2c92b0edd
#
_entry.id   03cd9364b7fcf89ecfa326c2c92b0edd
#
_cell.length_a   1.000
_cell.length_b   1.000
_cell.length_c   1.000
_cell.angle_alpha   90.00
_cell.angle_beta   90.00
_cell.angle_gamma   90.00
#
_symmetry.space_group_name_H-M   'P 1'
#
loop_
_entity.id
_entity.type
_entity.pdbx_description
1 polymer ?
#
loop_
_entity_poly.entity_id
_entity_poly.type
_entity_poly.pdbx_seq_one_letter_code
_entity_poly.pdbx_strand_id
1 'polypeptide(L)'
;MHPAGVGGQVQEVALLHVVAAVDAHGELGPEYIATAVELLERTGAANVGGIMDAQGTTDFEKAVAAAYTSRLGLGGGSFHLKNSPEGPADTVFLGVYRKADLLAVGGFDPSFDRAQDWELNYRLRHSGREVWFSPRLKVTYRPRSDVKSLATQFFHTGQWRRQVIRTHRDSASLRYLAAPVTVVACAVG
;
A
#
# COMPACT_ATOMS: atom_id res chain seq x y z
N MET A 1 -38.95 -0.25 24.70
CA MET A 1 -38.12 0.96 24.57
C MET A 1 -36.67 0.53 24.58
N HIS A 2 -36.09 0.40 23.43
CA HIS A 2 -34.70 -0.07 23.25
C HIS A 2 -33.83 1.19 23.06
N PRO A 3 -32.70 1.37 23.77
CA PRO A 3 -31.84 2.51 23.52
C PRO A 3 -31.04 2.22 22.25
N ALA A 4 -31.51 2.78 21.14
CA ALA A 4 -30.75 2.79 19.90
C ALA A 4 -29.59 3.78 20.00
N GLY A 5 -28.35 3.33 19.73
CA GLY A 5 -27.54 4.08 18.86
C GLY A 5 -26.58 5.13 19.40
N VAL A 6 -25.76 4.86 20.43
CA VAL A 6 -24.57 5.69 20.69
C VAL A 6 -23.38 5.19 19.84
N GLY A 7 -23.31 3.88 19.53
CA GLY A 7 -22.23 3.30 18.72
C GLY A 7 -22.26 3.69 17.24
N GLY A 8 -23.44 3.85 16.65
CA GLY A 8 -23.59 4.20 15.24
C GLY A 8 -23.13 5.63 14.90
N GLN A 9 -23.38 6.57 15.79
CA GLN A 9 -22.98 7.98 15.56
C GLN A 9 -21.47 8.20 15.65
N VAL A 10 -20.79 7.52 16.57
CA VAL A 10 -19.33 7.63 16.72
C VAL A 10 -18.62 7.03 15.50
N GLN A 11 -19.14 5.93 14.98
CA GLN A 11 -18.57 5.27 13.79
C GLN A 11 -18.81 6.09 12.51
N GLU A 12 -19.97 6.72 12.39
CA GLU A 12 -20.30 7.60 11.26
C GLU A 12 -19.48 8.90 11.25
N VAL A 13 -19.24 9.49 12.41
CA VAL A 13 -18.40 10.70 12.55
C VAL A 13 -16.92 10.36 12.26
N ALA A 14 -16.42 9.21 12.70
CA ALA A 14 -15.07 8.77 12.39
C ALA A 14 -14.86 8.54 10.88
N LEU A 15 -15.83 7.95 10.18
CA LEU A 15 -15.79 7.73 8.73
C LEU A 15 -15.79 9.03 7.92
N LEU A 16 -16.36 10.11 8.42
CA LEU A 16 -16.36 11.43 7.76
C LEU A 16 -14.96 12.09 7.74
N HIS A 17 -14.05 11.66 8.60
CA HIS A 17 -12.71 12.24 8.74
C HIS A 17 -11.58 11.41 8.11
N VAL A 18 -11.89 10.26 7.56
CA VAL A 18 -10.92 9.38 6.90
C VAL A 18 -11.35 9.02 5.48
N VAL A 19 -10.35 8.69 4.66
CA VAL A 19 -10.54 8.18 3.30
C VAL A 19 -9.76 6.87 3.18
N ALA A 20 -10.45 5.77 2.89
CA ALA A 20 -9.82 4.49 2.63
C ALA A 20 -9.60 4.30 1.12
N ALA A 21 -8.37 4.03 0.72
CA ALA A 21 -8.07 3.60 -0.64
C ALA A 21 -8.23 2.07 -0.72
N VAL A 22 -9.10 1.61 -1.62
CA VAL A 22 -9.36 0.17 -1.81
C VAL A 22 -9.11 -0.19 -3.26
N ASP A 23 -8.33 -1.25 -3.49
CA ASP A 23 -8.10 -1.85 -4.81
C ASP A 23 -9.11 -2.98 -5.05
N ALA A 24 -9.52 -3.18 -6.30
CA ALA A 24 -10.42 -4.24 -6.73
C ALA A 24 -9.90 -5.68 -6.44
N HIS A 25 -8.61 -5.82 -6.17
CA HIS A 25 -7.96 -7.10 -5.82
C HIS A 25 -7.67 -7.26 -4.34
N GLY A 26 -8.06 -6.30 -3.50
CA GLY A 26 -7.84 -6.30 -2.06
C GLY A 26 -9.13 -6.59 -1.28
N GLU A 27 -9.07 -7.53 -0.35
CA GLU A 27 -10.16 -7.83 0.59
C GLU A 27 -9.76 -7.33 1.98
N LEU A 28 -10.50 -6.35 2.50
CA LEU A 28 -10.29 -5.83 3.85
C LEU A 28 -10.96 -6.73 4.88
N GLY A 29 -10.27 -7.03 5.98
CA GLY A 29 -10.89 -7.68 7.14
C GLY A 29 -11.93 -6.76 7.82
N PRO A 30 -12.89 -7.33 8.58
CA PRO A 30 -13.98 -6.57 9.20
C PRO A 30 -13.48 -5.46 10.14
N GLU A 31 -12.36 -5.68 10.83
CA GLU A 31 -11.78 -4.73 11.79
C GLU A 31 -10.80 -3.74 11.14
N TYR A 32 -10.58 -3.81 9.81
CA TYR A 32 -9.51 -3.04 9.16
C TYR A 32 -9.69 -1.53 9.36
N ILE A 33 -10.87 -1.01 9.10
CA ILE A 33 -11.15 0.44 9.20
C ILE A 33 -11.10 0.91 10.66
N ALA A 34 -11.67 0.14 11.59
CA ALA A 34 -11.65 0.48 13.01
C ALA A 34 -10.22 0.52 13.55
N THR A 35 -9.40 -0.49 13.20
CA THR A 35 -7.98 -0.53 13.55
C THR A 35 -7.19 0.62 12.91
N ALA A 36 -7.50 0.97 11.66
CA ALA A 36 -6.84 2.08 10.99
C ALA A 36 -7.15 3.43 11.64
N VAL A 37 -8.42 3.65 12.03
CA VAL A 37 -8.81 4.87 12.76
C VAL A 37 -8.08 4.97 14.11
N GLU A 38 -8.06 3.88 14.89
CA GLU A 38 -7.29 3.82 16.16
C GLU A 38 -5.81 4.18 15.93
N LEU A 39 -5.20 3.62 14.90
CA LEU A 39 -3.80 3.87 14.56
C LEU A 39 -3.57 5.33 14.15
N LEU A 40 -4.42 5.91 13.33
CA LEU A 40 -4.36 7.33 12.96
C LEU A 40 -4.42 8.22 14.20
N GLU A 41 -5.35 7.94 15.13
CA GLU A 41 -5.48 8.71 16.36
C GLU A 41 -4.27 8.56 17.27
N ARG A 42 -3.79 7.33 17.47
CA ARG A 42 -2.66 7.03 18.35
C ARG A 42 -1.34 7.59 17.85
N THR A 43 -1.08 7.53 16.55
CA THR A 43 0.22 7.90 15.97
C THR A 43 0.28 9.35 15.49
N GLY A 44 -0.86 9.97 15.21
CA GLY A 44 -0.90 11.26 14.53
C GLY A 44 -0.53 11.22 13.05
N ALA A 45 -0.30 10.03 12.49
CA ALA A 45 0.06 9.86 11.09
C ALA A 45 -1.05 10.35 10.14
N ALA A 46 -0.67 10.81 8.95
CA ALA A 46 -1.60 11.21 7.90
C ALA A 46 -2.17 10.03 7.11
N ASN A 47 -1.42 8.93 7.07
CA ASN A 47 -1.81 7.70 6.42
C ASN A 47 -1.34 6.49 7.22
N VAL A 48 -2.20 5.50 7.37
CA VAL A 48 -1.86 4.20 7.96
C VAL A 48 -2.24 3.09 7.00
N GLY A 49 -1.45 2.04 6.96
CA GLY A 49 -1.75 0.85 6.17
C GLY A 49 -0.89 -0.32 6.61
N GLY A 50 -1.05 -1.45 5.94
CA GLY A 50 -0.48 -2.67 6.49
C GLY A 50 0.07 -3.64 5.47
N ILE A 51 -0.08 -4.92 5.77
CA ILE A 51 0.49 -6.02 5.03
C ILE A 51 -0.38 -6.35 3.81
N MET A 52 0.25 -6.46 2.65
CA MET A 52 -0.31 -7.15 1.49
C MET A 52 -0.14 -8.66 1.70
N ASP A 53 -1.16 -9.31 2.27
CA ASP A 53 -1.16 -10.76 2.49
C ASP A 53 -1.54 -11.48 1.19
N ALA A 54 -0.54 -11.71 0.35
CA ALA A 54 -0.74 -12.39 -0.92
C ALA A 54 -1.14 -13.85 -0.70
N GLN A 55 -2.29 -14.25 -1.24
CA GLN A 55 -2.86 -15.59 -1.13
C GLN A 55 -3.24 -16.12 -2.50
N GLY A 56 -2.63 -17.22 -2.93
CA GLY A 56 -2.93 -17.91 -4.18
C GLY A 56 -3.85 -19.10 -3.96
N THR A 57 -4.70 -19.38 -4.93
CA THR A 57 -5.56 -20.59 -4.99
C THR A 57 -4.93 -21.67 -5.85
N THR A 58 -4.41 -21.30 -7.04
CA THR A 58 -3.68 -22.20 -7.93
C THR A 58 -2.20 -22.32 -7.54
N ASP A 59 -1.49 -23.31 -8.05
CA ASP A 59 -0.05 -23.49 -7.76
C ASP A 59 0.79 -22.33 -8.31
N PHE A 60 0.40 -21.77 -9.47
CA PHE A 60 1.03 -20.58 -10.01
C PHE A 60 0.83 -19.37 -9.08
N GLU A 61 -0.40 -19.10 -8.64
CA GLU A 61 -0.71 -18.01 -7.72
C GLU A 61 0.00 -18.17 -6.37
N LYS A 62 0.10 -19.40 -5.85
CA LYS A 62 0.86 -19.71 -4.62
C LYS A 62 2.34 -19.41 -4.79
N ALA A 63 2.94 -19.77 -5.94
CA ALA A 63 4.33 -19.45 -6.24
C ALA A 63 4.56 -17.94 -6.33
N VAL A 64 3.64 -17.20 -6.98
CA VAL A 64 3.69 -15.74 -7.04
C VAL A 64 3.53 -15.13 -5.65
N ALA A 65 2.59 -15.62 -4.82
CA ALA A 65 2.41 -15.17 -3.45
C ALA A 65 3.66 -15.38 -2.59
N ALA A 66 4.32 -16.54 -2.72
CA ALA A 66 5.58 -16.82 -2.06
C ALA A 66 6.70 -15.87 -2.49
N ALA A 67 6.79 -15.56 -3.79
CA ALA A 67 7.72 -14.56 -4.32
C ALA A 67 7.45 -13.16 -3.75
N TYR A 68 6.18 -12.74 -3.67
CA TYR A 68 5.78 -11.42 -3.16
C TYR A 68 6.14 -11.23 -1.69
N THR A 69 6.06 -12.27 -0.89
CA THR A 69 6.37 -12.24 0.56
C THR A 69 7.83 -12.53 0.89
N SER A 70 8.69 -12.78 -0.14
CA SER A 70 10.10 -13.02 0.04
C SER A 70 10.92 -11.72 -0.03
N ARG A 71 12.05 -11.67 0.68
CA ARG A 71 12.99 -10.54 0.61
C ARG A 71 13.62 -10.37 -0.77
N LEU A 72 13.71 -11.45 -1.55
CA LEU A 72 14.31 -11.47 -2.88
C LEU A 72 13.32 -11.07 -3.97
N GLY A 73 12.01 -11.19 -3.72
CA GLY A 73 10.98 -10.99 -4.76
C GLY A 73 10.69 -9.52 -5.07
N LEU A 74 10.16 -8.77 -4.13
CA LEU A 74 9.72 -7.37 -4.35
C LEU A 74 10.57 -6.32 -3.61
N GLY A 75 11.80 -6.67 -3.23
CA GLY A 75 12.78 -5.70 -2.75
C GLY A 75 12.56 -5.17 -1.32
N GLY A 76 11.90 -5.95 -0.46
CA GLY A 76 11.94 -5.72 0.98
C GLY A 76 11.13 -4.52 1.52
N GLY A 77 10.09 -4.08 0.82
CA GLY A 77 9.14 -3.11 1.38
C GLY A 77 8.46 -3.70 2.64
N SER A 78 8.29 -2.89 3.69
CA SER A 78 7.72 -3.35 4.96
C SER A 78 6.37 -4.05 4.81
N PHE A 79 5.54 -3.58 3.90
CA PHE A 79 4.20 -4.14 3.64
C PHE A 79 4.20 -5.50 2.90
N HIS A 80 5.34 -6.00 2.45
CA HIS A 80 5.50 -7.33 1.87
C HIS A 80 5.96 -8.38 2.89
N LEU A 81 6.54 -7.96 4.01
CA LEU A 81 7.14 -8.87 4.97
C LEU A 81 6.26 -8.99 6.23
N LYS A 82 5.77 -10.21 6.50
CA LYS A 82 4.87 -10.48 7.65
C LYS A 82 5.44 -10.10 9.01
N ASN A 83 6.77 -10.08 9.14
CA ASN A 83 7.48 -9.77 10.38
C ASN A 83 8.05 -8.35 10.43
N SER A 84 7.60 -7.45 9.55
CA SER A 84 8.02 -6.04 9.63
C SER A 84 7.51 -5.40 10.91
N PRO A 85 8.37 -4.66 11.64
CA PRO A 85 7.93 -3.94 12.83
C PRO A 85 6.96 -2.83 12.45
N GLU A 86 6.06 -2.48 13.37
CA GLU A 86 5.21 -1.31 13.25
C GLU A 86 6.07 -0.03 13.32
N GLY A 87 5.77 0.95 12.49
CA GLY A 87 6.51 2.21 12.48
C GLY A 87 6.34 3.05 11.21
N PRO A 88 7.08 4.18 11.14
CA PRO A 88 7.12 5.03 9.95
C PRO A 88 7.57 4.23 8.72
N ALA A 89 6.94 4.52 7.57
CA ALA A 89 7.22 3.83 6.31
C ALA A 89 7.19 4.80 5.12
N ASP A 90 7.88 4.44 4.05
CA ASP A 90 7.84 5.21 2.81
C ASP A 90 6.48 5.15 2.13
N THR A 91 5.84 4.00 2.19
CA THR A 91 4.52 3.72 1.66
C THR A 91 3.92 2.49 2.34
N VAL A 92 2.61 2.35 2.23
CA VAL A 92 1.84 1.23 2.79
C VAL A 92 0.89 0.69 1.75
N PHE A 93 0.40 -0.53 1.95
CA PHE A 93 -0.59 -1.13 1.09
C PHE A 93 -2.00 -0.76 1.57
N LEU A 94 -2.87 -0.29 0.65
CA LEU A 94 -4.25 0.15 0.89
C LEU A 94 -4.39 1.05 2.12
N GLY A 95 -3.83 2.27 1.99
CA GLY A 95 -3.80 3.23 3.08
C GLY A 95 -5.17 3.78 3.47
N VAL A 96 -5.31 4.09 4.75
CA VAL A 96 -6.42 4.90 5.30
C VAL A 96 -5.85 6.25 5.70
N TYR A 97 -6.36 7.30 5.09
CA TYR A 97 -5.83 8.65 5.17
C TYR A 97 -6.68 9.54 6.07
N ARG A 98 -6.07 10.42 6.85
CA ARG A 98 -6.78 11.57 7.42
C ARG A 98 -7.24 12.46 6.28
N LYS A 99 -8.54 12.70 6.19
CA LYS A 99 -9.13 13.53 5.13
C LYS A 99 -8.52 14.94 5.07
N ALA A 100 -8.28 15.56 6.22
CA ALA A 100 -7.68 16.88 6.29
C ALA A 100 -6.25 16.90 5.70
N ASP A 101 -5.41 15.91 6.03
CA ASP A 101 -4.05 15.81 5.52
C ASP A 101 -4.00 15.46 4.03
N LEU A 102 -4.91 14.58 3.58
CA LEU A 102 -5.10 14.25 2.17
C LEU A 102 -5.43 15.51 1.36
N LEU A 103 -6.40 16.29 1.82
CA LEU A 103 -6.81 17.52 1.15
C LEU A 103 -5.73 18.61 1.19
N ALA A 104 -4.97 18.71 2.28
CA ALA A 104 -3.90 19.69 2.44
C ALA A 104 -2.75 19.50 1.43
N VAL A 105 -2.55 18.27 0.92
CA VAL A 105 -1.58 17.99 -0.16
C VAL A 105 -2.23 17.91 -1.55
N GLY A 106 -3.49 18.29 -1.70
CA GLY A 106 -4.20 18.33 -2.98
C GLY A 106 -4.86 17.02 -3.41
N GLY A 107 -4.96 16.02 -2.52
CA GLY A 107 -5.59 14.74 -2.83
C GLY A 107 -4.78 13.86 -3.77
N PHE A 108 -5.42 12.89 -4.40
CA PHE A 108 -4.83 12.06 -5.44
C PHE A 108 -4.64 12.86 -6.72
N ASP A 109 -3.46 12.75 -7.34
CA ASP A 109 -3.18 13.39 -8.63
C ASP A 109 -3.84 12.59 -9.77
N PRO A 110 -4.81 13.17 -10.51
CA PRO A 110 -5.51 12.48 -11.58
C PRO A 110 -4.64 12.15 -12.80
N SER A 111 -3.44 12.69 -12.89
CA SER A 111 -2.49 12.35 -13.96
C SER A 111 -1.83 10.97 -13.76
N PHE A 112 -2.00 10.37 -12.59
CA PHE A 112 -1.50 9.04 -12.26
C PHE A 112 -2.63 8.02 -12.28
N ASP A 113 -2.73 7.19 -13.31
CA ASP A 113 -3.68 6.06 -13.35
C ASP A 113 -3.25 4.90 -12.43
N ARG A 114 -1.96 4.84 -12.07
CA ARG A 114 -1.37 3.85 -11.16
C ARG A 114 -0.27 4.48 -10.33
N ALA A 115 0.17 3.79 -9.26
CA ALA A 115 1.14 4.30 -8.29
C ALA A 115 0.68 5.60 -7.59
N GLN A 116 -0.63 5.87 -7.58
CA GLN A 116 -1.25 7.04 -6.97
C GLN A 116 -0.98 7.10 -5.47
N ASP A 117 -1.07 5.96 -4.80
CA ASP A 117 -0.78 5.79 -3.37
C ASP A 117 0.68 6.11 -3.05
N TRP A 118 1.60 5.64 -3.89
CA TRP A 118 3.02 5.89 -3.68
C TRP A 118 3.40 7.36 -3.91
N GLU A 119 2.84 7.99 -4.95
CA GLU A 119 3.02 9.42 -5.26
C GLU A 119 2.45 10.28 -4.13
N LEU A 120 1.23 9.97 -3.68
CA LEU A 120 0.57 10.67 -2.58
C LEU A 120 1.37 10.53 -1.27
N ASN A 121 1.83 9.32 -0.93
CA ASN A 121 2.66 9.08 0.24
C ASN A 121 3.98 9.86 0.18
N TYR A 122 4.55 10.01 -1.01
CA TYR A 122 5.70 10.87 -1.23
C TYR A 122 5.38 12.33 -0.86
N ARG A 123 4.29 12.92 -1.38
CA ARG A 123 3.88 14.30 -1.05
C ARG A 123 3.56 14.49 0.43
N LEU A 124 2.86 13.55 1.04
CA LEU A 124 2.57 13.58 2.48
C LEU A 124 3.86 13.67 3.30
N ARG A 125 4.84 12.79 3.05
CA ARG A 125 6.13 12.80 3.77
C ARG A 125 6.92 14.09 3.53
N HIS A 126 6.95 14.62 2.31
CA HIS A 126 7.64 15.86 1.99
C HIS A 126 6.96 17.10 2.56
N SER A 127 5.68 16.99 2.94
CA SER A 127 4.98 18.05 3.70
C SER A 127 5.16 17.93 5.22
N GLY A 128 6.07 17.05 5.69
CA GLY A 128 6.34 16.83 7.10
C GLY A 128 5.35 15.92 7.83
N ARG A 129 4.50 15.20 7.08
CA ARG A 129 3.53 14.25 7.64
C ARG A 129 4.10 12.84 7.63
N GLU A 130 3.60 11.99 8.52
CA GLU A 130 4.03 10.60 8.60
C GLU A 130 3.07 9.66 7.86
N VAL A 131 3.65 8.64 7.24
CA VAL A 131 2.99 7.44 6.74
C VAL A 131 3.39 6.30 7.67
N TRP A 132 2.41 5.57 8.21
CA TRP A 132 2.65 4.58 9.25
C TRP A 132 2.24 3.18 8.80
N PHE A 133 3.16 2.24 8.95
CA PHE A 133 2.92 0.83 8.72
C PHE A 133 2.54 0.12 10.02
N SER A 134 1.50 -0.72 9.97
CA SER A 134 1.17 -1.62 11.08
C SER A 134 0.85 -3.02 10.59
N PRO A 135 1.48 -4.07 11.17
CA PRO A 135 1.16 -5.46 10.84
C PRO A 135 -0.23 -5.90 11.33
N ARG A 136 -0.91 -5.07 12.12
CA ARG A 136 -2.31 -5.28 12.52
C ARG A 136 -3.27 -5.09 11.35
N LEU A 137 -2.88 -4.26 10.37
CA LEU A 137 -3.65 -4.03 9.15
C LEU A 137 -3.23 -5.06 8.10
N LYS A 138 -4.11 -5.99 7.78
CA LYS A 138 -3.87 -7.03 6.78
C LYS A 138 -4.91 -6.95 5.69
N VAL A 139 -4.45 -7.01 4.45
CA VAL A 139 -5.30 -7.06 3.26
C VAL A 139 -5.00 -8.34 2.51
N THR A 140 -6.01 -9.16 2.31
CA THR A 140 -5.87 -10.32 1.43
C THR A 140 -5.76 -9.82 0.00
N TYR A 141 -4.67 -10.18 -0.67
CA TYR A 141 -4.42 -9.82 -2.06
C TYR A 141 -4.37 -11.08 -2.92
N ARG A 142 -5.11 -11.09 -4.04
CA ARG A 142 -5.11 -12.19 -5.00
C ARG A 142 -4.11 -11.89 -6.12
N PRO A 143 -3.00 -12.65 -6.24
CA PRO A 143 -2.06 -12.49 -7.35
C PRO A 143 -2.71 -12.77 -8.70
N ARG A 144 -2.05 -12.35 -9.78
CA ARG A 144 -2.49 -12.70 -11.15
C ARG A 144 -2.39 -14.20 -11.36
N SER A 145 -3.37 -14.74 -12.08
CA SER A 145 -3.54 -16.19 -12.26
C SER A 145 -2.66 -16.78 -13.39
N ASP A 146 -2.02 -15.93 -14.20
CA ASP A 146 -1.20 -16.38 -15.33
C ASP A 146 0.01 -15.45 -15.57
N VAL A 147 1.01 -15.99 -16.28
CA VAL A 147 2.28 -15.30 -16.56
C VAL A 147 2.09 -14.03 -17.38
N LYS A 148 1.18 -14.03 -18.36
CA LYS A 148 0.96 -12.88 -19.24
C LYS A 148 0.39 -11.70 -18.45
N SER A 149 -0.64 -11.95 -17.64
CA SER A 149 -1.26 -10.95 -16.78
C SER A 149 -0.28 -10.41 -15.73
N LEU A 150 0.54 -11.29 -15.16
CA LEU A 150 1.59 -10.91 -14.22
C LEU A 150 2.67 -10.04 -14.88
N ALA A 151 3.17 -10.44 -16.05
CA ALA A 151 4.16 -9.66 -16.81
C ALA A 151 3.61 -8.28 -17.20
N THR A 152 2.35 -8.22 -17.65
CA THR A 152 1.65 -6.98 -17.99
C THR A 152 1.54 -6.07 -16.74
N GLN A 153 1.20 -6.63 -15.60
CA GLN A 153 1.14 -5.88 -14.33
C GLN A 153 2.51 -5.29 -13.97
N PHE A 154 3.59 -6.06 -14.04
CA PHE A 154 4.93 -5.57 -13.73
C PHE A 154 5.43 -4.54 -14.73
N PHE A 155 5.14 -4.72 -16.01
CA PHE A 155 5.48 -3.75 -17.04
C PHE A 155 4.82 -2.39 -16.77
N HIS A 156 3.51 -2.37 -16.51
CA HIS A 156 2.82 -1.14 -16.14
C HIS A 156 3.33 -0.55 -14.83
N THR A 157 3.57 -1.37 -13.81
CA THR A 157 4.15 -0.90 -12.55
C THR A 157 5.50 -0.21 -12.79
N GLY A 158 6.36 -0.77 -13.65
CA GLY A 158 7.63 -0.16 -14.03
C GLY A 158 7.48 1.18 -14.76
N GLN A 159 6.52 1.26 -15.70
CA GLN A 159 6.22 2.49 -16.43
C GLN A 159 5.78 3.61 -15.47
N TRP A 160 4.84 3.33 -14.58
CA TRP A 160 4.32 4.31 -13.63
C TRP A 160 5.34 4.70 -12.56
N ARG A 161 6.17 3.76 -12.11
CA ARG A 161 7.29 4.07 -11.22
C ARG A 161 8.29 5.03 -11.88
N ARG A 162 8.59 4.81 -13.17
CA ARG A 162 9.42 5.76 -13.95
C ARG A 162 8.77 7.14 -14.02
N GLN A 163 7.43 7.20 -14.18
CA GLN A 163 6.70 8.47 -14.20
C GLN A 163 6.86 9.22 -12.87
N VAL A 164 6.66 8.53 -11.74
CA VAL A 164 6.83 9.13 -10.41
C VAL A 164 8.26 9.63 -10.20
N ILE A 165 9.29 8.85 -10.59
CA ILE A 165 10.70 9.31 -10.51
C ILE A 165 10.96 10.52 -11.40
N ARG A 166 10.30 10.65 -12.53
CA ARG A 166 10.43 11.84 -13.40
C ARG A 166 9.80 13.07 -12.77
N THR A 167 8.67 12.91 -12.11
CA THR A 167 7.97 13.99 -11.42
C THR A 167 8.70 14.38 -10.12
N HIS A 168 9.19 13.37 -9.38
CA HIS A 168 9.87 13.51 -8.09
C HIS A 168 11.25 12.85 -8.14
N ARG A 169 12.28 13.57 -8.61
CA ARG A 169 13.61 13.00 -8.90
C ARG A 169 14.33 12.43 -7.70
N ASP A 170 14.12 12.98 -6.54
CA ASP A 170 14.66 12.55 -5.24
C ASP A 170 13.97 11.28 -4.67
N SER A 171 12.87 10.86 -5.28
CA SER A 171 12.20 9.60 -4.95
C SER A 171 12.92 8.36 -5.49
N ALA A 172 13.94 8.52 -6.33
CA ALA A 172 14.72 7.42 -6.86
C ALA A 172 15.47 6.66 -5.76
N SER A 173 15.36 5.32 -5.76
CA SER A 173 16.06 4.46 -4.80
C SER A 173 16.79 3.34 -5.54
N LEU A 174 18.01 3.02 -5.08
CA LEU A 174 18.80 1.91 -5.63
C LEU A 174 18.08 0.56 -5.55
N ARG A 175 17.18 0.38 -4.57
CA ARG A 175 16.35 -0.85 -4.48
C ARG A 175 15.53 -1.12 -5.74
N TYR A 176 15.20 -0.09 -6.54
CA TYR A 176 14.46 -0.26 -7.79
C TYR A 176 15.29 -0.87 -8.92
N LEU A 177 16.61 -0.92 -8.75
CA LEU A 177 17.52 -1.59 -9.68
C LEU A 177 17.63 -3.09 -9.39
N ALA A 178 17.17 -3.57 -8.23
CA ALA A 178 17.28 -4.97 -7.86
C ALA A 178 16.65 -5.91 -8.91
N ALA A 179 15.41 -5.64 -9.34
CA ALA A 179 14.73 -6.47 -10.32
C ALA A 179 15.41 -6.45 -11.71
N PRO A 180 15.75 -5.28 -12.32
CA PRO A 180 16.52 -5.25 -13.57
C PRO A 180 17.87 -5.95 -13.47
N VAL A 181 18.60 -5.74 -12.37
CA VAL A 181 19.91 -6.38 -12.16
C VAL A 181 19.75 -7.90 -12.07
N THR A 182 18.75 -8.39 -11.33
CA THR A 182 18.48 -9.83 -11.24
C THR A 182 18.16 -10.42 -12.62
N VAL A 183 17.31 -9.75 -13.41
CA VAL A 183 16.99 -10.22 -14.78
C VAL A 183 18.22 -10.29 -15.66
N VAL A 184 19.07 -9.24 -15.64
CA VAL A 184 20.33 -9.21 -16.41
C VAL A 184 21.28 -10.32 -15.93
N ALA A 185 21.43 -10.48 -14.61
CA ALA A 185 22.29 -11.52 -14.06
C ALA A 185 21.84 -12.94 -14.47
N CYS A 186 20.52 -13.21 -14.45
CA CYS A 186 19.96 -14.50 -14.90
C CYS A 186 20.05 -14.70 -16.42
N ALA A 187 20.13 -13.62 -17.21
CA ALA A 187 20.23 -13.73 -18.67
C ALA A 187 21.69 -13.92 -19.16
N VAL A 188 22.68 -13.53 -18.34
CA VAL A 188 24.11 -13.58 -18.68
C VAL A 188 24.83 -14.77 -18.03
N GLY A 189 24.27 -15.34 -16.94
CA GLY A 189 24.80 -16.52 -16.24
C GLY A 189 24.17 -17.81 -16.67
#